data_1ea36fb667925a268c1ee76c78d4a36f
#
_entry.id   1ea36fb667925a268c1ee76c78d4a36f
#
_cell.length_a   1.000
_cell.length_b   1.000
_cell.length_c   1.000
_cell.angle_alpha   90.00
_cell.angle_beta   90.00
_cell.angle_gamma   90.00
#
_symmetry.space_group_name_H-M   'P 1'
#
loop_
_entity.id
_entity.type
_entity.pdbx_description
1 polymer ?
#
loop_
_entity_poly.entity_id
_entity_poly.type
_entity_poly.pdbx_seq_one_letter_code
_entity_poly.pdbx_strand_id
1 'polypeptide(L)'
;MSLWIAVGALTLIAVLPILWPLLRPGKPAGTRLEHDLEVFSDQLREVDLELSADELTVEEAEEATREIERRILRAGERLGPGKAPTEPSALTAVLVALLLPAVTLMLYVYLGRPSQPDQPLASRQTPSTPPTQALSGDQNEQMQGMVDGLAKRLRNQPDDLDGWRLLGRSLATMGRYDEAAKAFGRAIELSEKDAQLLVALGDVLMRGAGGKITPEALGAFTQARNLAPQSLSVQYYMGLADLQAGRFKSAFDAWLGLYRKLSPDSENRKALGAQIRQVAQQLGIDAEEHLVSSAQSMTPSA
;
A
#
# COMPACT_ATOMS: atom_id res chain seq x y z
N MET A 1 -4.08 2.08 -29.13
CA MET A 1 -3.01 2.91 -29.71
C MET A 1 -2.71 4.15 -28.87
N SER A 2 -3.68 4.80 -28.25
CA SER A 2 -3.50 6.01 -27.43
C SER A 2 -2.60 5.86 -26.19
N LEU A 3 -2.63 4.71 -25.52
CA LEU A 3 -1.83 4.46 -24.31
C LEU A 3 -0.31 4.48 -24.57
N TRP A 4 0.12 3.86 -25.66
CA TRP A 4 1.53 3.80 -26.03
C TRP A 4 2.09 5.18 -26.45
N ILE A 5 1.26 6.00 -27.07
CA ILE A 5 1.60 7.40 -27.42
C ILE A 5 1.72 8.22 -26.14
N ALA A 6 0.81 8.06 -25.18
CA ALA A 6 0.86 8.75 -23.89
C ALA A 6 2.07 8.33 -23.06
N VAL A 7 2.40 7.05 -22.99
CA VAL A 7 3.59 6.53 -22.29
C VAL A 7 4.86 7.05 -22.96
N GLY A 8 4.94 7.04 -24.29
CA GLY A 8 6.06 7.59 -25.03
C GLY A 8 6.27 9.09 -24.77
N ALA A 9 5.20 9.87 -24.80
CA ALA A 9 5.24 11.30 -24.53
C ALA A 9 5.68 11.60 -23.08
N LEU A 10 5.15 10.87 -22.09
CA LEU A 10 5.50 11.01 -20.67
C LEU A 10 6.97 10.66 -20.42
N THR A 11 7.47 9.59 -21.06
CA THR A 11 8.87 9.19 -20.98
C THR A 11 9.78 10.26 -21.57
N LEU A 12 9.40 10.84 -22.69
CA LEU A 12 10.16 11.89 -23.36
C LEU A 12 10.21 13.17 -22.52
N ILE A 13 9.09 13.56 -21.89
CA ILE A 13 8.99 14.72 -20.97
C ILE A 13 9.85 14.49 -19.72
N ALA A 14 9.94 13.28 -19.20
CA ALA A 14 10.74 12.96 -18.01
C ALA A 14 12.24 12.88 -18.32
N VAL A 15 12.63 12.40 -19.49
CA VAL A 15 14.02 12.19 -19.89
C VAL A 15 14.68 13.46 -20.42
N LEU A 16 13.92 14.32 -21.12
CA LEU A 16 14.43 15.55 -21.72
C LEU A 16 15.07 16.53 -20.71
N PRO A 17 14.48 16.81 -19.52
CA PRO A 17 15.11 17.67 -18.51
C PRO A 17 16.39 17.10 -17.92
N ILE A 18 16.52 15.76 -17.88
CA ILE A 18 17.70 15.08 -17.36
C ILE A 18 18.84 15.08 -18.38
N LEU A 19 18.51 14.92 -19.67
CA LEU A 19 19.48 14.98 -20.77
C LEU A 19 19.93 16.41 -21.09
N TRP A 20 19.07 17.40 -20.89
CA TRP A 20 19.35 18.80 -21.23
C TRP A 20 20.64 19.35 -20.60
N PRO A 21 20.94 19.21 -19.29
CA PRO A 21 22.18 19.64 -18.68
C PRO A 21 23.39 18.78 -19.12
N LEU A 22 23.19 17.52 -19.52
CA LEU A 22 24.25 16.60 -19.96
C LEU A 22 24.66 16.88 -21.43
N LEU A 23 23.76 17.44 -22.24
CA LEU A 23 24.00 17.81 -23.64
C LEU A 23 24.45 19.26 -23.81
N ARG A 24 24.33 20.11 -22.78
CA ARG A 24 24.89 21.46 -22.82
C ARG A 24 26.40 21.35 -22.59
N PRO A 25 27.24 21.85 -23.52
CA PRO A 25 28.64 21.98 -23.26
C PRO A 25 28.79 22.87 -22.01
N GLY A 26 29.36 22.30 -20.95
CA GLY A 26 29.68 23.04 -19.72
C GLY A 26 30.53 24.25 -20.12
N LYS A 27 30.23 25.43 -19.58
CA LYS A 27 31.15 26.57 -19.73
C LYS A 27 32.50 26.11 -19.19
N PRO A 28 33.58 26.24 -19.98
CA PRO A 28 34.90 25.80 -19.54
C PRO A 28 35.22 26.43 -18.20
N ALA A 29 35.89 25.68 -17.31
CA ALA A 29 36.30 26.13 -15.98
C ALA A 29 37.28 27.33 -16.03
N GLY A 30 37.56 27.90 -17.19
CA GLY A 30 38.35 29.07 -17.44
C GLY A 30 37.77 30.39 -16.91
N THR A 31 36.49 30.48 -16.62
CA THR A 31 35.84 31.74 -16.26
C THR A 31 36.29 32.33 -14.94
N ARG A 32 36.74 31.54 -13.96
CA ARG A 32 37.31 32.06 -12.71
C ARG A 32 38.73 32.55 -12.89
N LEU A 33 39.56 31.77 -13.58
CA LEU A 33 40.94 32.14 -13.86
C LEU A 33 41.01 33.35 -14.77
N GLU A 34 40.17 33.44 -15.79
CA GLU A 34 40.06 34.60 -16.68
C GLU A 34 39.63 35.83 -15.91
N HIS A 35 38.69 35.71 -14.99
CA HIS A 35 38.21 36.84 -14.18
C HIS A 35 39.27 37.28 -13.14
N ASP A 36 39.97 36.36 -12.50
CA ASP A 36 41.05 36.69 -11.59
C ASP A 36 42.24 37.34 -12.33
N LEU A 37 42.57 36.88 -13.56
CA LEU A 37 43.58 37.46 -14.38
C LEU A 37 43.20 38.91 -14.87
N GLU A 38 41.92 39.12 -15.17
CA GLU A 38 41.40 40.45 -15.55
C GLU A 38 41.56 41.42 -14.36
N VAL A 39 41.26 41.05 -13.13
CA VAL A 39 41.45 41.84 -11.92
C VAL A 39 42.93 42.14 -11.69
N PHE A 40 43.82 41.18 -11.86
CA PHE A 40 45.28 41.43 -11.69
C PHE A 40 45.84 42.32 -12.83
N SER A 41 45.33 42.23 -14.04
CA SER A 41 45.71 43.08 -15.16
C SER A 41 45.30 44.55 -14.91
N ASP A 42 44.12 44.77 -14.31
CA ASP A 42 43.66 46.11 -13.93
C ASP A 42 44.51 46.70 -12.81
N GLN A 43 44.92 45.91 -11.82
CA GLN A 43 45.83 46.34 -10.74
C GLN A 43 47.21 46.73 -11.28
N LEU A 44 47.77 45.97 -12.23
CA LEU A 44 49.03 46.36 -12.90
C LEU A 44 48.92 47.68 -13.66
N ARG A 45 47.78 47.90 -14.34
CA ARG A 45 47.52 49.14 -15.06
C ARG A 45 47.38 50.34 -14.12
N GLU A 46 46.80 50.12 -12.91
CA GLU A 46 46.66 51.15 -11.90
C GLU A 46 48.03 51.59 -11.37
N VAL A 47 48.95 50.66 -11.08
CA VAL A 47 50.34 50.94 -10.70
C VAL A 47 51.06 51.73 -11.78
N ASP A 48 50.86 51.38 -13.07
CA ASP A 48 51.47 52.16 -14.18
C ASP A 48 50.91 53.59 -14.30
N LEU A 49 49.62 53.77 -14.02
CA LEU A 49 48.99 55.11 -14.02
C LEU A 49 49.48 55.96 -12.83
N GLU A 50 49.57 55.38 -11.64
CA GLU A 50 50.11 56.08 -10.44
C GLU A 50 51.57 56.45 -10.58
N LEU A 51 52.39 55.61 -11.21
CA LEU A 51 53.78 55.93 -11.58
C LEU A 51 53.85 57.07 -12.61
N SER A 52 52.95 57.08 -13.62
CA SER A 52 52.89 58.09 -14.64
C SER A 52 52.38 59.44 -14.10
N ALA A 53 51.59 59.43 -13.02
CA ALA A 53 51.07 60.59 -12.31
C ALA A 53 52.02 61.17 -11.26
N ASP A 54 53.22 60.57 -11.09
CA ASP A 54 54.23 60.97 -10.11
C ASP A 54 53.74 60.74 -8.65
N GLU A 55 52.73 59.89 -8.47
CA GLU A 55 52.16 59.54 -7.17
C GLU A 55 52.93 58.39 -6.50
N LEU A 56 53.66 57.58 -7.28
CA LEU A 56 54.53 56.52 -6.80
C LEU A 56 55.99 56.75 -7.27
N THR A 57 56.94 56.40 -6.44
CA THR A 57 58.36 56.33 -6.84
C THR A 57 58.61 55.09 -7.68
N VAL A 58 59.62 55.09 -8.54
CA VAL A 58 59.97 53.92 -9.39
C VAL A 58 60.23 52.66 -8.51
N GLU A 59 60.82 52.82 -7.36
CA GLU A 59 61.11 51.72 -6.43
C GLU A 59 59.85 51.12 -5.81
N GLU A 60 58.84 51.95 -5.47
CA GLU A 60 57.56 51.51 -4.91
C GLU A 60 56.72 50.83 -6.00
N ALA A 61 56.71 51.31 -7.24
CA ALA A 61 56.04 50.72 -8.37
C ALA A 61 56.63 49.32 -8.71
N GLU A 62 57.95 49.14 -8.66
CA GLU A 62 58.59 47.85 -8.85
C GLU A 62 58.25 46.84 -7.72
N GLU A 63 58.11 47.33 -6.47
CA GLU A 63 57.75 46.47 -5.36
C GLU A 63 56.29 46.05 -5.43
N ALA A 64 55.36 46.92 -5.79
CA ALA A 64 53.96 46.63 -6.01
C ALA A 64 53.76 45.61 -7.15
N THR A 65 54.47 45.83 -8.28
CA THR A 65 54.42 44.90 -9.42
C THR A 65 54.89 43.50 -9.03
N ARG A 66 56.01 43.36 -8.30
CA ARG A 66 56.51 42.08 -7.82
C ARG A 66 55.55 41.38 -6.86
N GLU A 67 54.84 42.12 -6.02
CA GLU A 67 53.81 41.53 -5.16
C GLU A 67 52.61 41.04 -5.92
N ILE A 68 52.13 41.78 -6.95
CA ILE A 68 51.03 41.31 -7.83
C ILE A 68 51.46 40.07 -8.58
N GLU A 69 52.65 40.03 -9.17
CA GLU A 69 53.21 38.84 -9.85
C GLU A 69 53.27 37.63 -8.91
N ARG A 70 53.71 37.80 -7.65
CA ARG A 70 53.71 36.71 -6.66
C ARG A 70 52.28 36.24 -6.35
N ARG A 71 51.27 37.12 -6.32
CA ARG A 71 49.87 36.74 -6.14
C ARG A 71 49.32 35.96 -7.30
N ILE A 72 49.65 36.35 -8.53
CA ILE A 72 49.31 35.60 -9.75
C ILE A 72 49.90 34.18 -9.72
N LEU A 73 51.18 34.03 -9.37
CA LEU A 73 51.84 32.74 -9.26
C LEU A 73 51.23 31.85 -8.18
N ARG A 74 50.91 32.42 -6.99
CA ARG A 74 50.22 31.70 -5.91
C ARG A 74 48.79 31.31 -6.29
N ALA A 75 48.08 32.13 -7.06
CA ALA A 75 46.75 31.80 -7.59
C ALA A 75 46.83 30.66 -8.60
N GLY A 76 47.86 30.64 -9.45
CA GLY A 76 48.14 29.57 -10.39
C GLY A 76 48.50 28.24 -9.70
N GLU A 77 49.31 28.30 -8.62
CA GLU A 77 49.70 27.12 -7.83
C GLU A 77 48.50 26.51 -7.06
N ARG A 78 47.59 27.34 -6.53
CA ARG A 78 46.38 26.89 -5.86
C ARG A 78 45.40 26.21 -6.82
N LEU A 79 45.48 26.50 -8.09
CA LEU A 79 44.77 25.87 -9.19
C LEU A 79 45.57 24.70 -9.77
N GLY A 80 46.53 24.10 -9.00
CA GLY A 80 47.26 22.91 -9.42
C GLY A 80 46.42 21.99 -10.32
N PRO A 81 46.95 20.95 -11.03
CA PRO A 81 46.19 20.16 -11.99
C PRO A 81 44.98 19.53 -11.30
N GLY A 82 43.98 20.36 -11.02
CA GLY A 82 42.69 19.97 -10.55
C GLY A 82 42.17 18.99 -11.58
N LYS A 83 41.90 17.73 -11.19
CA LYS A 83 41.13 16.82 -11.99
C LYS A 83 39.96 17.62 -12.50
N ALA A 84 39.97 17.95 -13.77
CA ALA A 84 38.80 18.48 -14.47
C ALA A 84 37.64 17.59 -14.04
N PRO A 85 36.48 18.12 -13.59
CA PRO A 85 35.33 17.29 -13.33
C PRO A 85 35.15 16.49 -14.60
N THR A 86 35.20 15.15 -14.46
CA THR A 86 35.08 14.25 -15.60
C THR A 86 33.73 14.55 -16.19
N GLU A 87 33.70 15.32 -17.27
CA GLU A 87 32.47 15.60 -18.01
C GLU A 87 31.88 14.24 -18.35
N PRO A 88 30.60 13.96 -17.99
CA PRO A 88 29.98 12.71 -18.37
C PRO A 88 30.11 12.63 -19.89
N SER A 89 30.84 11.63 -20.36
CA SER A 89 31.05 11.47 -21.79
C SER A 89 29.67 11.36 -22.46
N ALA A 90 29.50 11.94 -23.65
CA ALA A 90 28.26 11.83 -24.42
C ALA A 90 27.79 10.36 -24.53
N LEU A 91 28.73 9.43 -24.47
CA LEU A 91 28.51 7.98 -24.47
C LEU A 91 27.80 7.50 -23.19
N THR A 92 28.15 8.04 -22.00
CA THR A 92 27.45 7.70 -20.74
C THR A 92 26.02 8.28 -20.73
N ALA A 93 25.81 9.48 -21.29
CA ALA A 93 24.47 10.07 -21.39
C ALA A 93 23.56 9.24 -22.31
N VAL A 94 24.10 8.79 -23.46
CA VAL A 94 23.36 7.93 -24.41
C VAL A 94 23.07 6.55 -23.80
N LEU A 95 24.04 5.95 -23.07
CA LEU A 95 23.84 4.68 -22.39
C LEU A 95 22.74 4.75 -21.34
N VAL A 96 22.72 5.79 -20.51
CA VAL A 96 21.66 5.99 -19.50
C VAL A 96 20.30 6.23 -20.16
N ALA A 97 20.26 7.02 -21.24
CA ALA A 97 19.03 7.32 -21.97
C ALA A 97 18.41 6.08 -22.65
N LEU A 98 19.21 5.10 -23.05
CA LEU A 98 18.74 3.86 -23.64
C LEU A 98 18.45 2.78 -22.59
N LEU A 99 19.27 2.67 -21.56
CA LEU A 99 19.16 1.60 -20.56
C LEU A 99 17.95 1.78 -19.65
N LEU A 100 17.65 3.02 -19.27
CA LEU A 100 16.55 3.31 -18.34
C LEU A 100 15.17 2.95 -18.92
N PRO A 101 14.78 3.36 -20.14
CA PRO A 101 13.54 2.92 -20.75
C PRO A 101 13.52 1.43 -21.09
N ALA A 102 14.67 0.83 -21.45
CA ALA A 102 14.75 -0.60 -21.72
C ALA A 102 14.48 -1.44 -20.46
N VAL A 103 15.08 -1.07 -19.31
CA VAL A 103 14.83 -1.70 -18.01
C VAL A 103 13.39 -1.51 -17.56
N THR A 104 12.83 -0.31 -17.76
CA THR A 104 11.43 -0.02 -17.40
C THR A 104 10.47 -0.86 -18.24
N LEU A 105 10.72 -0.97 -19.54
CA LEU A 105 9.91 -1.80 -20.44
C LEU A 105 10.03 -3.28 -20.09
N MET A 106 11.24 -3.77 -19.82
CA MET A 106 11.48 -5.14 -19.38
C MET A 106 10.74 -5.45 -18.08
N LEU A 107 10.83 -4.55 -17.11
CA LEU A 107 10.13 -4.68 -15.82
C LEU A 107 8.61 -4.68 -16.01
N TYR A 108 8.10 -3.82 -16.90
CA TYR A 108 6.67 -3.75 -17.24
C TYR A 108 6.19 -5.04 -17.93
N VAL A 109 6.97 -5.62 -18.84
CA VAL A 109 6.61 -6.88 -19.52
C VAL A 109 6.67 -8.05 -18.53
N TYR A 110 7.61 -8.03 -17.60
CA TYR A 110 7.81 -9.12 -16.63
C TYR A 110 6.83 -9.08 -15.44
N LEU A 111 6.57 -7.89 -14.89
CA LEU A 111 5.66 -7.71 -13.73
C LEU A 111 4.26 -7.23 -14.14
N GLY A 112 4.12 -6.59 -15.30
CA GLY A 112 2.86 -6.08 -15.82
C GLY A 112 2.01 -7.16 -16.47
N ARG A 113 0.77 -6.80 -16.75
CA ARG A 113 -0.16 -7.64 -17.53
C ARG A 113 -0.54 -6.93 -18.83
N PRO A 114 0.36 -6.90 -19.83
CA PRO A 114 0.15 -6.12 -21.06
C PRO A 114 -1.04 -6.60 -21.90
N SER A 115 -1.54 -7.82 -21.64
CA SER A 115 -2.69 -8.41 -22.34
C SER A 115 -4.05 -8.08 -21.71
N GLN A 116 -4.08 -7.37 -20.56
CA GLN A 116 -5.35 -6.96 -19.99
C GLN A 116 -5.91 -5.76 -20.76
N PRO A 117 -7.21 -5.82 -21.19
CA PRO A 117 -7.84 -4.68 -21.85
C PRO A 117 -7.97 -3.50 -20.90
N ASP A 118 -7.86 -2.30 -21.46
CA ASP A 118 -8.01 -1.03 -20.74
C ASP A 118 -9.39 -0.95 -20.08
N GLN A 119 -9.44 -0.74 -18.76
CA GLN A 119 -10.68 -0.51 -18.02
C GLN A 119 -10.77 0.99 -17.66
N PRO A 120 -11.55 1.78 -18.42
CA PRO A 120 -11.76 3.19 -18.11
C PRO A 120 -12.35 3.36 -16.70
N LEU A 121 -12.00 4.45 -16.00
CA LEU A 121 -12.49 4.72 -14.62
C LEU A 121 -14.03 4.68 -14.52
N ALA A 122 -14.73 5.09 -15.59
CA ALA A 122 -16.19 5.06 -15.67
C ALA A 122 -16.79 3.62 -15.68
N SER A 123 -16.00 2.62 -16.05
CA SER A 123 -16.43 1.21 -16.00
C SER A 123 -15.99 0.50 -14.71
N ARG A 124 -15.18 1.15 -13.87
CA ARG A 124 -14.90 0.68 -12.52
C ARG A 124 -16.09 1.03 -11.65
N GLN A 125 -17.03 0.11 -11.54
CA GLN A 125 -18.08 0.24 -10.53
C GLN A 125 -17.39 0.35 -9.17
N THR A 126 -17.59 1.49 -8.49
CA THR A 126 -17.23 1.62 -7.07
C THR A 126 -17.93 0.48 -6.33
N PRO A 127 -17.20 -0.31 -5.53
CA PRO A 127 -17.83 -1.39 -4.78
C PRO A 127 -18.64 -0.78 -3.62
N SER A 128 -19.89 -0.41 -3.92
CA SER A 128 -20.88 0.03 -2.93
C SER A 128 -21.81 -1.10 -2.50
N THR A 129 -21.48 -2.35 -2.85
CA THR A 129 -22.22 -3.53 -2.39
C THR A 129 -21.21 -4.65 -2.13
N PRO A 130 -21.31 -5.41 -1.03
CA PRO A 130 -20.47 -6.59 -0.86
C PRO A 130 -20.71 -7.49 -2.08
N PRO A 131 -19.63 -8.03 -2.68
CA PRO A 131 -19.76 -8.72 -3.96
C PRO A 131 -20.45 -10.06 -3.79
N THR A 132 -21.77 -10.07 -3.97
CA THR A 132 -22.46 -11.22 -4.50
C THR A 132 -22.43 -11.09 -6.04
N GLN A 133 -21.28 -10.66 -6.60
CA GLN A 133 -21.11 -10.67 -8.05
C GLN A 133 -20.83 -12.12 -8.46
N ALA A 134 -21.72 -12.66 -9.25
CA ALA A 134 -21.44 -13.83 -10.07
C ALA A 134 -20.12 -13.57 -10.80
N LEU A 135 -19.07 -14.28 -10.40
CA LEU A 135 -17.77 -14.30 -11.08
C LEU A 135 -18.06 -14.56 -12.56
N SER A 136 -17.41 -13.82 -13.46
CA SER A 136 -17.49 -14.12 -14.90
C SER A 136 -17.17 -15.61 -15.10
N GLY A 137 -17.87 -16.28 -16.02
CA GLY A 137 -17.79 -17.74 -16.17
C GLY A 137 -16.37 -18.30 -16.12
N ASP A 138 -15.41 -17.63 -16.80
CA ASP A 138 -14.01 -18.02 -16.82
C ASP A 138 -13.31 -17.93 -15.44
N GLN A 139 -13.66 -16.95 -14.62
CA GLN A 139 -13.11 -16.81 -13.27
C GLN A 139 -13.66 -17.88 -12.32
N ASN A 140 -14.92 -18.24 -12.51
CA ASN A 140 -15.56 -19.28 -11.73
C ASN A 140 -14.97 -20.66 -12.07
N GLU A 141 -14.74 -20.94 -13.35
CA GLU A 141 -14.07 -22.18 -13.80
C GLU A 141 -12.63 -22.29 -13.29
N GLN A 142 -11.87 -21.19 -13.34
CA GLN A 142 -10.51 -21.16 -12.78
C GLN A 142 -10.51 -21.41 -11.26
N MET A 143 -11.45 -20.79 -10.53
CA MET A 143 -11.57 -20.99 -9.09
C MET A 143 -11.98 -22.45 -8.78
N GLN A 144 -12.93 -23.02 -9.53
CA GLN A 144 -13.30 -24.44 -9.39
C GLN A 144 -12.10 -25.34 -9.61
N GLY A 145 -11.32 -25.13 -10.68
CA GLY A 145 -10.11 -25.91 -10.97
C GLY A 145 -9.06 -25.85 -9.83
N MET A 146 -8.87 -24.66 -9.24
CA MET A 146 -7.95 -24.50 -8.10
C MET A 146 -8.46 -25.23 -6.85
N VAL A 147 -9.77 -25.15 -6.57
CA VAL A 147 -10.41 -25.82 -5.41
C VAL A 147 -10.35 -27.32 -5.58
N ASP A 148 -10.64 -27.86 -6.77
CA ASP A 148 -10.57 -29.29 -7.06
C ASP A 148 -9.13 -29.81 -6.99
N GLY A 149 -8.16 -29.02 -7.47
CA GLY A 149 -6.72 -29.30 -7.33
C GLY A 149 -6.28 -29.36 -5.87
N LEU A 150 -6.74 -28.40 -5.05
CA LEU A 150 -6.49 -28.39 -3.61
C LEU A 150 -7.13 -29.60 -2.90
N ALA A 151 -8.38 -29.90 -3.22
CA ALA A 151 -9.07 -31.06 -2.68
C ALA A 151 -8.36 -32.38 -3.04
N LYS A 152 -7.84 -32.50 -4.27
CA LYS A 152 -7.05 -33.66 -4.70
C LYS A 152 -5.72 -33.74 -3.92
N ARG A 153 -5.03 -32.63 -3.72
CA ARG A 153 -3.80 -32.61 -2.92
C ARG A 153 -4.04 -33.08 -1.49
N LEU A 154 -5.12 -32.60 -0.87
CA LEU A 154 -5.46 -32.94 0.53
C LEU A 154 -5.83 -34.41 0.74
N ARG A 155 -6.29 -35.13 -0.32
CA ARG A 155 -6.46 -36.59 -0.25
C ARG A 155 -5.13 -37.32 -0.08
N ASN A 156 -4.03 -36.77 -0.63
CA ASN A 156 -2.69 -37.33 -0.53
C ASN A 156 -1.93 -36.79 0.70
N GLN A 157 -2.37 -35.65 1.25
CA GLN A 157 -1.80 -35.00 2.42
C GLN A 157 -2.92 -34.67 3.43
N PRO A 158 -3.51 -35.68 4.08
CA PRO A 158 -4.70 -35.50 4.92
C PRO A 158 -4.44 -34.69 6.20
N ASP A 159 -3.17 -34.54 6.61
CA ASP A 159 -2.77 -33.86 7.84
C ASP A 159 -2.46 -32.35 7.64
N ASP A 160 -2.71 -31.81 6.43
CA ASP A 160 -2.53 -30.39 6.11
C ASP A 160 -3.71 -29.57 6.66
N LEU A 161 -3.62 -29.15 7.93
CA LEU A 161 -4.63 -28.31 8.61
C LEU A 161 -4.92 -27.02 7.85
N ASP A 162 -3.89 -26.31 7.38
CA ASP A 162 -4.06 -25.04 6.68
C ASP A 162 -4.67 -25.24 5.29
N GLY A 163 -4.35 -26.33 4.64
CA GLY A 163 -4.97 -26.75 3.39
C GLY A 163 -6.47 -26.99 3.56
N TRP A 164 -6.89 -27.72 4.59
CA TRP A 164 -8.30 -27.96 4.88
C TRP A 164 -9.06 -26.68 5.25
N ARG A 165 -8.42 -25.78 6.02
CA ARG A 165 -8.96 -24.45 6.34
C ARG A 165 -9.16 -23.61 5.08
N LEU A 166 -8.18 -23.60 4.19
CA LEU A 166 -8.25 -22.88 2.91
C LEU A 166 -9.35 -23.46 2.01
N LEU A 167 -9.43 -24.78 1.89
CA LEU A 167 -10.46 -25.47 1.12
C LEU A 167 -11.86 -25.11 1.64
N GLY A 168 -12.07 -25.14 2.95
CA GLY A 168 -13.34 -24.77 3.56
C GLY A 168 -13.78 -23.36 3.23
N ARG A 169 -12.87 -22.38 3.34
CA ARG A 169 -13.15 -20.98 2.99
C ARG A 169 -13.47 -20.80 1.50
N SER A 170 -12.69 -21.44 0.64
CA SER A 170 -12.91 -21.35 -0.82
C SER A 170 -14.25 -21.92 -1.22
N LEU A 171 -14.61 -23.09 -0.70
CA LEU A 171 -15.91 -23.74 -0.93
C LEU A 171 -17.07 -22.89 -0.38
N ALA A 172 -16.91 -22.28 0.80
CA ALA A 172 -17.91 -21.37 1.38
C ALA A 172 -18.14 -20.13 0.50
N THR A 173 -17.07 -19.55 -0.06
CA THR A 173 -17.17 -18.42 -1.00
C THR A 173 -17.89 -18.80 -2.29
N MET A 174 -17.73 -20.03 -2.74
CA MET A 174 -18.44 -20.58 -3.90
C MET A 174 -19.89 -21.02 -3.60
N GLY A 175 -20.37 -20.89 -2.36
CA GLY A 175 -21.70 -21.34 -1.94
C GLY A 175 -21.82 -22.87 -1.78
N ARG A 176 -20.71 -23.61 -1.86
CA ARG A 176 -20.67 -25.08 -1.68
C ARG A 176 -20.60 -25.43 -0.19
N TYR A 177 -21.65 -25.05 0.55
CA TYR A 177 -21.63 -25.06 2.03
C TYR A 177 -21.46 -26.44 2.64
N ASP A 178 -22.08 -27.49 2.06
CA ASP A 178 -21.96 -28.86 2.57
C ASP A 178 -20.53 -29.41 2.46
N GLU A 179 -19.84 -29.05 1.37
CA GLU A 179 -18.45 -29.45 1.18
C GLU A 179 -17.51 -28.61 2.06
N ALA A 180 -17.83 -27.32 2.22
CA ALA A 180 -17.11 -26.45 3.15
C ALA A 180 -17.21 -26.97 4.60
N ALA A 181 -18.38 -27.41 5.02
CA ALA A 181 -18.58 -28.01 6.35
C ALA A 181 -17.71 -29.25 6.56
N LYS A 182 -17.61 -30.13 5.55
CA LYS A 182 -16.73 -31.30 5.59
C LYS A 182 -15.26 -30.91 5.71
N ALA A 183 -14.83 -29.90 4.93
CA ALA A 183 -13.45 -29.42 4.96
C ALA A 183 -13.11 -28.80 6.32
N PHE A 184 -14.00 -27.98 6.89
CA PHE A 184 -13.79 -27.44 8.25
C PHE A 184 -13.85 -28.53 9.32
N GLY A 185 -14.70 -29.55 9.15
CA GLY A 185 -14.72 -30.72 10.03
C GLY A 185 -13.36 -31.41 10.09
N ARG A 186 -12.72 -31.64 8.93
CA ARG A 186 -11.37 -32.21 8.87
C ARG A 186 -10.32 -31.30 9.51
N ALA A 187 -10.41 -29.98 9.27
CA ALA A 187 -9.53 -29.03 9.94
C ALA A 187 -9.69 -29.05 11.47
N ILE A 188 -10.92 -29.20 11.97
CA ILE A 188 -11.19 -29.30 13.43
C ILE A 188 -10.62 -30.59 14.01
N GLU A 189 -10.71 -31.71 13.30
CA GLU A 189 -10.10 -32.98 13.75
C GLU A 189 -8.58 -32.88 13.88
N LEU A 190 -7.92 -32.08 13.04
CA LEU A 190 -6.48 -31.87 13.05
C LEU A 190 -6.05 -30.78 14.04
N SER A 191 -6.96 -29.89 14.45
CA SER A 191 -6.67 -28.80 15.37
C SER A 191 -6.99 -29.23 16.82
N GLU A 192 -6.10 -28.94 17.80
CA GLU A 192 -6.37 -29.32 19.17
C GLU A 192 -7.53 -28.55 19.81
N LYS A 193 -7.75 -27.29 19.50
CA LYS A 193 -8.87 -26.45 20.05
C LYS A 193 -8.94 -25.10 19.31
N ASP A 194 -9.46 -25.03 18.11
CA ASP A 194 -9.59 -23.79 17.34
C ASP A 194 -11.05 -23.30 17.32
N ALA A 195 -11.34 -22.30 18.19
CA ALA A 195 -12.66 -21.69 18.23
C ALA A 195 -13.06 -21.00 16.90
N GLN A 196 -12.08 -20.53 16.10
CA GLN A 196 -12.37 -19.90 14.82
C GLN A 196 -12.84 -20.90 13.77
N LEU A 197 -12.29 -22.12 13.77
CA LEU A 197 -12.77 -23.20 12.91
C LEU A 197 -14.18 -23.63 13.26
N LEU A 198 -14.51 -23.71 14.54
CA LEU A 198 -15.85 -24.02 15.02
C LEU A 198 -16.86 -22.92 14.62
N VAL A 199 -16.47 -21.65 14.71
CA VAL A 199 -17.29 -20.53 14.20
C VAL A 199 -17.49 -20.64 12.69
N ALA A 200 -16.42 -20.94 11.93
CA ALA A 200 -16.50 -21.11 10.49
C ALA A 200 -17.41 -22.29 10.10
N LEU A 201 -17.32 -23.41 10.82
CA LEU A 201 -18.22 -24.55 10.63
C LEU A 201 -19.68 -24.15 10.88
N GLY A 202 -19.95 -23.50 12.01
CA GLY A 202 -21.32 -23.02 12.33
C GLY A 202 -21.87 -22.05 11.29
N ASP A 203 -21.04 -21.13 10.78
CA ASP A 203 -21.43 -20.17 9.74
C ASP A 203 -21.82 -20.88 8.42
N VAL A 204 -21.01 -21.81 7.95
CA VAL A 204 -21.32 -22.53 6.70
C VAL A 204 -22.55 -23.42 6.83
N LEU A 205 -22.75 -24.09 7.99
CA LEU A 205 -23.95 -24.86 8.27
C LEU A 205 -25.20 -23.98 8.28
N MET A 206 -25.12 -22.81 8.90
CA MET A 206 -26.21 -21.82 8.90
C MET A 206 -26.51 -21.33 7.49
N ARG A 207 -25.49 -20.96 6.71
CA ARG A 207 -25.66 -20.50 5.32
C ARG A 207 -26.27 -21.59 4.42
N GLY A 208 -25.83 -22.83 4.57
CA GLY A 208 -26.41 -23.96 3.87
C GLY A 208 -27.89 -24.19 4.21
N ALA A 209 -28.31 -23.81 5.41
CA ALA A 209 -29.69 -23.86 5.88
C ALA A 209 -30.50 -22.57 5.58
N GLY A 210 -30.02 -21.73 4.64
CA GLY A 210 -30.70 -20.48 4.26
C GLY A 210 -30.73 -19.43 5.37
N GLY A 211 -29.68 -19.37 6.19
CA GLY A 211 -29.52 -18.41 7.30
C GLY A 211 -30.14 -18.86 8.64
N LYS A 212 -30.70 -20.08 8.68
CA LYS A 212 -31.25 -20.66 9.92
C LYS A 212 -30.15 -21.37 10.72
N ILE A 213 -30.11 -21.13 12.03
CA ILE A 213 -29.21 -21.85 12.92
C ILE A 213 -29.76 -23.24 13.17
N THR A 214 -29.12 -24.25 12.58
CA THR A 214 -29.44 -25.66 12.79
C THR A 214 -28.90 -26.13 14.17
N PRO A 215 -29.40 -27.27 14.68
CA PRO A 215 -28.84 -27.88 15.92
C PRO A 215 -27.34 -28.10 15.83
N GLU A 216 -26.82 -28.50 14.66
CA GLU A 216 -25.40 -28.74 14.42
C GLU A 216 -24.62 -27.42 14.44
N ALA A 217 -25.14 -26.36 13.79
CA ALA A 217 -24.52 -25.03 13.83
C ALA A 217 -24.49 -24.48 15.26
N LEU A 218 -25.58 -24.62 16.01
CA LEU A 218 -25.65 -24.23 17.42
C LEU A 218 -24.65 -25.00 18.28
N GLY A 219 -24.47 -26.29 18.00
CA GLY A 219 -23.46 -27.12 18.65
C GLY A 219 -22.04 -26.59 18.42
N ALA A 220 -21.72 -26.26 17.19
CA ALA A 220 -20.41 -25.68 16.83
C ALA A 220 -20.19 -24.32 17.51
N PHE A 221 -21.17 -23.41 17.50
CA PHE A 221 -21.08 -22.12 18.19
C PHE A 221 -20.97 -22.25 19.71
N THR A 222 -21.65 -23.24 20.30
CA THR A 222 -21.57 -23.51 21.73
C THR A 222 -20.18 -24.02 22.12
N GLN A 223 -19.60 -24.92 21.34
CA GLN A 223 -18.23 -25.38 21.55
C GLN A 223 -17.23 -24.21 21.39
N ALA A 224 -17.40 -23.37 20.36
CA ALA A 224 -16.58 -22.19 20.17
C ALA A 224 -16.67 -21.22 21.38
N ARG A 225 -17.86 -21.05 21.94
CA ARG A 225 -18.08 -20.23 23.16
C ARG A 225 -17.34 -20.80 24.38
N ASN A 226 -17.30 -22.09 24.52
CA ASN A 226 -16.58 -22.72 25.64
C ASN A 226 -15.06 -22.53 25.54
N LEU A 227 -14.54 -22.46 24.30
CA LEU A 227 -13.11 -22.23 24.05
C LEU A 227 -12.73 -20.76 24.10
N ALA A 228 -13.57 -19.89 23.58
CA ALA A 228 -13.28 -18.47 23.42
C ALA A 228 -14.51 -17.59 23.72
N PRO A 229 -14.95 -17.48 24.98
CA PRO A 229 -16.17 -16.76 25.37
C PRO A 229 -16.10 -15.26 25.07
N GLN A 230 -14.90 -14.69 24.97
CA GLN A 230 -14.67 -13.29 24.67
C GLN A 230 -14.57 -13.00 23.15
N SER A 231 -14.58 -14.01 22.30
CA SER A 231 -14.55 -13.83 20.85
C SER A 231 -15.78 -13.07 20.37
N LEU A 232 -15.55 -11.97 19.61
CA LEU A 232 -16.63 -11.12 19.08
C LEU A 232 -17.53 -11.93 18.14
N SER A 233 -16.95 -12.77 17.31
CA SER A 233 -17.71 -13.64 16.39
C SER A 233 -18.59 -14.62 17.14
N VAL A 234 -18.07 -15.24 18.20
CA VAL A 234 -18.86 -16.16 19.05
C VAL A 234 -20.04 -15.42 19.70
N GLN A 235 -19.79 -14.24 20.27
CA GLN A 235 -20.85 -13.44 20.90
C GLN A 235 -21.91 -13.03 19.87
N TYR A 236 -21.52 -12.69 18.66
CA TYR A 236 -22.45 -12.36 17.58
C TYR A 236 -23.36 -13.54 17.23
N TYR A 237 -22.79 -14.73 16.96
CA TYR A 237 -23.57 -15.90 16.55
C TYR A 237 -24.43 -16.46 17.69
N MET A 238 -23.98 -16.35 18.94
CA MET A 238 -24.80 -16.70 20.11
C MET A 238 -26.00 -15.76 20.25
N GLY A 239 -25.81 -14.45 20.05
CA GLY A 239 -26.91 -13.49 20.02
C GLY A 239 -27.89 -13.78 18.87
N LEU A 240 -27.40 -14.19 17.69
CA LEU A 240 -28.22 -14.58 16.56
C LEU A 240 -29.02 -15.86 16.87
N ALA A 241 -28.42 -16.82 17.57
CA ALA A 241 -29.10 -18.02 18.02
C ALA A 241 -30.24 -17.69 19.00
N ASP A 242 -30.00 -16.75 19.92
CA ASP A 242 -31.01 -16.27 20.85
C ASP A 242 -32.15 -15.56 20.12
N LEU A 243 -31.84 -14.72 19.12
CA LEU A 243 -32.83 -14.05 18.29
C LEU A 243 -33.74 -15.06 17.58
N GLN A 244 -33.13 -16.05 16.89
CA GLN A 244 -33.90 -17.07 16.16
C GLN A 244 -34.71 -18.01 17.08
N ALA A 245 -34.27 -18.14 18.32
CA ALA A 245 -35.03 -18.87 19.35
C ALA A 245 -36.12 -18.04 20.05
N GLY A 246 -36.36 -16.79 19.61
CA GLY A 246 -37.33 -15.89 20.21
C GLY A 246 -36.92 -15.27 21.55
N ARG A 247 -35.66 -15.46 21.95
CA ARG A 247 -35.11 -14.89 23.19
C ARG A 247 -34.60 -13.45 22.93
N PHE A 248 -35.51 -12.56 22.53
CA PHE A 248 -35.18 -11.22 22.05
C PHE A 248 -34.37 -10.40 23.05
N LYS A 249 -34.70 -10.49 24.36
CA LYS A 249 -33.97 -9.75 25.39
C LYS A 249 -32.52 -10.22 25.51
N SER A 250 -32.28 -11.54 25.50
CA SER A 250 -30.93 -12.10 25.55
C SER A 250 -30.10 -11.69 24.33
N ALA A 251 -30.69 -11.72 23.14
CA ALA A 251 -30.05 -11.26 21.91
C ALA A 251 -29.70 -9.76 21.97
N PHE A 252 -30.62 -8.94 22.45
CA PHE A 252 -30.43 -7.49 22.64
C PHE A 252 -29.26 -7.20 23.58
N ASP A 253 -29.27 -7.80 24.78
CA ASP A 253 -28.26 -7.59 25.81
C ASP A 253 -26.87 -8.06 25.33
N ALA A 254 -26.80 -9.24 24.68
CA ALA A 254 -25.57 -9.77 24.11
C ALA A 254 -24.98 -8.86 23.01
N TRP A 255 -25.83 -8.40 22.09
CA TRP A 255 -25.39 -7.55 20.98
C TRP A 255 -25.08 -6.12 21.43
N LEU A 256 -25.77 -5.58 22.45
CA LEU A 256 -25.41 -4.29 23.04
C LEU A 256 -24.03 -4.36 23.72
N GLY A 257 -23.73 -5.46 24.43
CA GLY A 257 -22.40 -5.72 24.98
C GLY A 257 -21.31 -5.84 23.93
N LEU A 258 -21.62 -6.48 22.79
CA LEU A 258 -20.72 -6.58 21.63
C LEU A 258 -20.52 -5.21 20.95
N TYR A 259 -21.59 -4.44 20.77
CA TYR A 259 -21.58 -3.12 20.17
C TYR A 259 -20.63 -2.14 20.88
N ARG A 260 -20.57 -2.23 22.22
CA ARG A 260 -19.62 -1.45 23.03
C ARG A 260 -18.15 -1.80 22.80
N LYS A 261 -17.85 -3.01 22.37
CA LYS A 261 -16.48 -3.49 22.10
C LYS A 261 -15.97 -3.17 20.70
N LEU A 262 -16.87 -2.80 19.77
CA LEU A 262 -16.52 -2.50 18.39
C LEU A 262 -16.09 -1.04 18.24
N SER A 263 -15.11 -0.80 17.36
CA SER A 263 -14.65 0.56 17.03
C SER A 263 -15.79 1.42 16.50
N PRO A 264 -15.91 2.70 16.93
CA PRO A 264 -17.01 3.61 16.57
C PRO A 264 -17.30 3.70 15.07
N ASP A 265 -16.25 3.75 14.25
CA ASP A 265 -16.36 3.98 12.81
C ASP A 265 -16.42 2.68 11.99
N SER A 266 -16.41 1.50 12.64
CA SER A 266 -16.40 0.23 11.93
C SER A 266 -17.76 -0.07 11.29
N GLU A 267 -17.75 -0.60 10.07
CA GLU A 267 -18.94 -1.06 9.37
C GLU A 267 -19.68 -2.16 10.15
N ASN A 268 -18.93 -3.00 10.86
CA ASN A 268 -19.51 -4.03 11.73
C ASN A 268 -20.34 -3.43 12.86
N ARG A 269 -19.91 -2.30 13.45
CA ARG A 269 -20.69 -1.61 14.47
C ARG A 269 -21.97 -1.01 13.92
N LYS A 270 -21.91 -0.41 12.73
CA LYS A 270 -23.10 0.14 12.05
C LYS A 270 -24.11 -0.96 11.71
N ALA A 271 -23.65 -2.07 11.16
CA ALA A 271 -24.48 -3.23 10.84
C ALA A 271 -25.12 -3.84 12.09
N LEU A 272 -24.35 -4.01 13.18
CA LEU A 272 -24.85 -4.52 14.44
C LEU A 272 -25.86 -3.57 15.08
N GLY A 273 -25.63 -2.26 15.00
CA GLY A 273 -26.58 -1.24 15.47
C GLY A 273 -27.94 -1.34 14.79
N ALA A 274 -27.94 -1.60 13.47
CA ALA A 274 -29.20 -1.83 12.74
C ALA A 274 -29.95 -3.07 13.25
N GLN A 275 -29.25 -4.16 13.53
CA GLN A 275 -29.85 -5.38 14.10
C GLN A 275 -30.39 -5.14 15.52
N ILE A 276 -29.62 -4.40 16.35
CA ILE A 276 -30.08 -4.03 17.71
C ILE A 276 -31.39 -3.22 17.64
N ARG A 277 -31.51 -2.26 16.71
CA ARG A 277 -32.75 -1.48 16.51
C ARG A 277 -33.93 -2.38 16.16
N GLN A 278 -33.70 -3.33 15.26
CA GLN A 278 -34.76 -4.28 14.87
C GLN A 278 -35.23 -5.14 16.03
N VAL A 279 -34.32 -5.60 16.89
CA VAL A 279 -34.68 -6.41 18.08
C VAL A 279 -35.37 -5.53 19.12
N ALA A 280 -34.91 -4.30 19.33
CA ALA A 280 -35.48 -3.34 20.22
C ALA A 280 -36.96 -3.03 19.89
N GLN A 281 -37.31 -2.91 18.60
CA GLN A 281 -38.68 -2.75 18.13
C GLN A 281 -39.58 -3.92 18.55
N GLN A 282 -39.07 -5.15 18.51
CA GLN A 282 -39.83 -6.34 18.98
C GLN A 282 -40.05 -6.32 20.50
N LEU A 283 -39.15 -5.66 21.23
CA LEU A 283 -39.23 -5.53 22.70
C LEU A 283 -40.00 -4.30 23.16
N GLY A 284 -40.31 -3.37 22.25
CA GLY A 284 -40.89 -2.08 22.61
C GLY A 284 -39.94 -1.15 23.38
N ILE A 285 -38.62 -1.29 23.12
CA ILE A 285 -37.56 -0.52 23.80
C ILE A 285 -37.01 0.53 22.84
N ASP A 286 -36.63 1.70 23.37
CA ASP A 286 -35.87 2.69 22.58
C ASP A 286 -34.40 2.28 22.46
N ALA A 287 -34.02 1.85 21.25
CA ALA A 287 -32.66 1.45 20.95
C ALA A 287 -31.67 2.61 21.04
N GLU A 288 -32.08 3.85 20.69
CA GLU A 288 -31.16 4.99 20.60
C GLU A 288 -30.66 5.40 21.98
N GLU A 289 -31.51 5.37 23.00
CA GLU A 289 -31.12 5.62 24.40
C GLU A 289 -29.97 4.69 24.81
N HIS A 290 -30.06 3.41 24.48
CA HIS A 290 -29.04 2.41 24.81
C HIS A 290 -27.78 2.51 23.95
N LEU A 291 -27.90 2.85 22.66
CA LEU A 291 -26.76 2.99 21.74
C LEU A 291 -25.96 4.26 22.04
N VAL A 292 -26.61 5.40 22.35
CA VAL A 292 -25.95 6.67 22.68
C VAL A 292 -25.26 6.59 24.04
N SER A 293 -25.92 6.06 25.06
CA SER A 293 -25.31 5.88 26.38
C SER A 293 -24.08 5.01 26.34
N SER A 294 -24.06 4.02 25.44
CA SER A 294 -22.90 3.17 25.20
C SER A 294 -21.75 3.87 24.48
N ALA A 295 -21.99 4.92 23.73
CA ALA A 295 -20.96 5.74 23.09
C ALA A 295 -20.27 6.69 24.08
N GLN A 296 -21.05 7.25 25.04
CA GLN A 296 -20.52 8.18 26.04
C GLN A 296 -19.65 7.52 27.11
N SER A 297 -19.88 6.24 27.40
CA SER A 297 -19.04 5.49 28.36
C SER A 297 -17.64 5.15 27.85
N MET A 298 -17.33 5.43 26.57
CA MET A 298 -16.02 5.20 25.95
C MET A 298 -15.12 6.44 25.86
N THR A 299 -15.61 7.65 26.18
CA THR A 299 -14.75 8.84 26.32
C THR A 299 -14.10 8.78 27.69
N PRO A 300 -12.76 8.59 27.80
CA PRO A 300 -12.07 8.78 29.06
C PRO A 300 -12.26 10.25 29.47
N SER A 301 -12.75 10.48 30.69
CA SER A 301 -12.74 11.81 31.31
C SER A 301 -11.31 12.33 31.26
N ALA A 302 -11.10 13.45 30.57
CA ALA A 302 -9.84 14.20 30.48
C ALA A 302 -9.32 14.67 31.84
#